data_f6074c4c8b204983903cbd4d9210b15e
#
_entry.id   f6074c4c8b204983903cbd4d9210b15e
#
_cell.length_a   1.000
_cell.length_b   1.000
_cell.length_c   1.000
_cell.angle_alpha   90.00
_cell.angle_beta   90.00
_cell.angle_gamma   90.00
#
_symmetry.space_group_name_H-M   'P 1'
#
loop_
_entity.id
_entity.type
_entity.pdbx_description
1 polymer ?
#
loop_
_entity_poly.entity_id
_entity_poly.type
_entity_poly.pdbx_seq_one_letter_code
_entity_poly.pdbx_strand_id
1 'polypeptide(L)'
;DVLDNEYVAMPSNGILNMKTDPEQTIAAALRAGASSIGGAAPCDRDRDPVRSVELTLRLAAEHGAKVDLHLHEFGSMGLFSLDLLFKKIREYDLRDRVTISHAWCLANLPDTRYQPIAEAFQELGIGIITHVPGHVPFPSLKQARRWQVRYGVGTDNMRNLWGPYGMNDMRERVMLLAYLSDFRRREDLELAYDAGTYGSASVLGLPDYGLSEGCWADMVVFPVENRACALLEGPMPRFVIKRGVLVARDGELTDAVPPCPE
;
A
#
# COMPACT_ATOMS: atom_id res chain seq x y z
N ASP A 1 -7.17 8.50 -20.10
CA ASP A 1 -7.10 7.33 -19.22
C ASP A 1 -7.96 7.57 -17.98
N VAL A 2 -8.74 6.55 -17.58
CA VAL A 2 -9.60 6.61 -16.38
C VAL A 2 -8.92 6.09 -15.13
N LEU A 3 -7.73 5.48 -15.26
CA LEU A 3 -6.91 4.96 -14.16
C LEU A 3 -5.48 5.43 -14.32
N ASP A 4 -4.85 5.75 -13.20
CA ASP A 4 -3.40 5.92 -13.12
C ASP A 4 -2.80 4.59 -12.61
N ASN A 5 -1.73 4.12 -13.27
CA ASN A 5 -1.10 2.85 -12.94
C ASN A 5 0.38 3.03 -12.64
N GLU A 6 0.85 2.42 -11.57
CA GLU A 6 2.26 2.18 -11.31
C GLU A 6 2.52 0.67 -11.35
N TYR A 7 3.62 0.26 -11.95
CA TYR A 7 3.97 -1.16 -12.06
C TYR A 7 5.16 -1.49 -11.18
N VAL A 8 5.05 -2.62 -10.47
CA VAL A 8 6.11 -3.14 -9.60
C VAL A 8 6.75 -4.38 -10.23
N ALA A 9 8.05 -4.34 -10.45
CA ALA A 9 8.82 -5.54 -10.82
C ALA A 9 8.92 -6.46 -9.59
N MET A 10 8.04 -7.46 -9.47
CA MET A 10 7.80 -8.24 -8.25
C MET A 10 8.28 -9.68 -8.35
N PRO A 11 9.46 -10.04 -7.81
CA PRO A 11 9.91 -11.43 -7.67
C PRO A 11 9.19 -12.12 -6.49
N SER A 12 7.94 -12.53 -6.69
CA SER A 12 7.04 -13.02 -5.63
C SER A 12 7.55 -14.26 -4.87
N ASN A 13 8.44 -15.05 -5.49
CA ASN A 13 9.04 -16.24 -4.85
C ASN A 13 10.42 -15.96 -4.24
N GLY A 14 10.80 -14.69 -4.12
CA GLY A 14 12.10 -14.24 -3.67
C GLY A 14 13.03 -13.87 -4.84
N ILE A 15 13.77 -12.78 -4.68
CA ILE A 15 14.67 -12.27 -5.71
C ILE A 15 15.86 -13.21 -5.94
N LEU A 16 16.34 -13.90 -4.89
CA LEU A 16 17.44 -14.85 -4.99
C LEU A 16 17.03 -16.18 -5.60
N ASN A 17 15.72 -16.47 -5.67
CA ASN A 17 15.16 -17.71 -6.22
C ASN A 17 14.72 -17.56 -7.69
N MET A 18 14.98 -16.43 -8.32
CA MET A 18 14.67 -16.23 -9.72
C MET A 18 15.44 -17.23 -10.60
N LYS A 19 14.76 -17.80 -11.61
CA LYS A 19 15.39 -18.71 -12.58
C LYS A 19 16.25 -17.99 -13.61
N THR A 20 16.06 -16.69 -13.72
CA THR A 20 16.83 -15.79 -14.60
C THR A 20 17.78 -14.94 -13.75
N ASP A 21 18.72 -14.27 -14.37
CA ASP A 21 19.56 -13.28 -13.70
C ASP A 21 18.67 -12.15 -13.13
N PRO A 22 18.67 -11.94 -11.80
CA PRO A 22 17.81 -10.95 -11.18
C PRO A 22 18.10 -9.52 -11.66
N GLU A 23 19.36 -9.16 -11.80
CA GLU A 23 19.77 -7.80 -12.20
C GLU A 23 19.29 -7.48 -13.60
N GLN A 24 19.52 -8.38 -14.56
CA GLN A 24 19.08 -8.21 -15.94
C GLN A 24 17.55 -8.18 -16.06
N THR A 25 16.86 -9.06 -15.32
CA THR A 25 15.39 -9.16 -15.37
C THR A 25 14.72 -7.93 -14.78
N ILE A 26 15.17 -7.46 -13.61
CA ILE A 26 14.65 -6.25 -12.96
C ILE A 26 14.95 -5.02 -13.84
N ALA A 27 16.17 -4.89 -14.35
CA ALA A 27 16.51 -3.78 -15.25
C ALA A 27 15.65 -3.79 -16.52
N ALA A 28 15.31 -4.97 -17.07
CA ALA A 28 14.43 -5.07 -18.22
C ALA A 28 12.99 -4.64 -17.87
N ALA A 29 12.46 -5.04 -16.71
CA ALA A 29 11.14 -4.64 -16.26
C ALA A 29 11.04 -3.10 -16.05
N LEU A 30 12.07 -2.49 -15.45
CA LEU A 30 12.14 -1.03 -15.27
C LEU A 30 12.19 -0.29 -16.61
N ARG A 31 12.97 -0.79 -17.58
CA ARG A 31 12.96 -0.23 -18.94
C ARG A 31 11.62 -0.40 -19.66
N ALA A 32 10.86 -1.43 -19.31
CA ALA A 32 9.52 -1.68 -19.86
C ALA A 32 8.42 -0.83 -19.20
N GLY A 33 8.76 0.00 -18.18
CA GLY A 33 7.84 0.94 -17.56
C GLY A 33 7.49 0.65 -16.10
N ALA A 34 8.10 -0.35 -15.47
CA ALA A 34 7.96 -0.49 -14.03
C ALA A 34 8.65 0.68 -13.31
N SER A 35 8.01 1.23 -12.27
CA SER A 35 8.51 2.35 -11.48
C SER A 35 9.08 1.91 -10.13
N SER A 36 8.80 0.67 -9.74
CA SER A 36 9.16 0.14 -8.43
C SER A 36 9.74 -1.27 -8.54
N ILE A 37 10.60 -1.61 -7.61
CA ILE A 37 11.09 -2.98 -7.40
C ILE A 37 10.38 -3.54 -6.18
N GLY A 38 9.80 -4.73 -6.34
CA GLY A 38 9.19 -5.46 -5.23
C GLY A 38 10.12 -6.51 -4.64
N GLY A 39 9.64 -7.12 -3.58
CA GLY A 39 10.24 -8.27 -2.93
C GLY A 39 9.25 -8.91 -1.97
N ALA A 40 9.43 -10.15 -1.64
CA ALA A 40 8.53 -10.84 -0.73
C ALA A 40 9.31 -11.64 0.33
N ALA A 41 9.02 -11.36 1.60
CA ALA A 41 9.41 -12.18 2.74
C ALA A 41 10.87 -12.67 2.68
N PRO A 42 11.86 -11.79 2.85
CA PRO A 42 13.29 -12.11 2.63
C PRO A 42 13.81 -13.32 3.44
N CYS A 43 13.31 -13.49 4.67
CA CYS A 43 13.68 -14.62 5.50
C CYS A 43 13.00 -15.93 5.06
N ASP A 44 11.70 -15.86 4.72
CA ASP A 44 10.90 -17.03 4.39
C ASP A 44 11.14 -17.52 2.97
N ARG A 45 11.14 -16.62 2.00
CA ARG A 45 11.28 -16.94 0.57
C ARG A 45 12.72 -17.15 0.14
N ASP A 46 13.56 -16.15 0.36
CA ASP A 46 14.96 -16.18 -0.07
C ASP A 46 15.87 -16.95 0.88
N ARG A 47 15.50 -17.07 2.15
CA ARG A 47 16.28 -17.71 3.23
C ARG A 47 17.66 -17.11 3.44
N ASP A 48 17.91 -15.96 2.85
CA ASP A 48 19.07 -15.09 3.03
C ASP A 48 18.61 -13.62 2.99
N PRO A 49 18.02 -13.13 4.10
CA PRO A 49 17.46 -11.79 4.14
C PRO A 49 18.52 -10.71 3.94
N VAL A 50 19.76 -10.96 4.35
CA VAL A 50 20.84 -9.98 4.18
C VAL A 50 21.12 -9.75 2.70
N ARG A 51 21.31 -10.80 1.93
CA ARG A 51 21.57 -10.70 0.50
C ARG A 51 20.33 -10.27 -0.28
N SER A 52 19.15 -10.72 0.11
CA SER A 52 17.87 -10.35 -0.53
C SER A 52 17.62 -8.85 -0.42
N VAL A 53 17.69 -8.29 0.80
CA VAL A 53 17.52 -6.85 1.05
C VAL A 53 18.61 -6.04 0.38
N GLU A 54 19.86 -6.47 0.45
CA GLU A 54 20.98 -5.84 -0.23
C GLU A 54 20.73 -5.70 -1.73
N LEU A 55 20.45 -6.81 -2.41
CA LEU A 55 20.23 -6.84 -3.85
C LEU A 55 19.05 -5.96 -4.27
N THR A 56 17.92 -6.06 -3.56
CA THR A 56 16.71 -5.29 -3.86
C THR A 56 16.96 -3.78 -3.75
N LEU A 57 17.56 -3.34 -2.63
CA LEU A 57 17.75 -1.90 -2.39
C LEU A 57 18.89 -1.32 -3.24
N ARG A 58 19.94 -2.09 -3.50
CA ARG A 58 21.01 -1.67 -4.43
C ARG A 58 20.47 -1.43 -5.82
N LEU A 59 19.69 -2.38 -6.37
CA LEU A 59 19.06 -2.23 -7.67
C LEU A 59 18.10 -1.03 -7.72
N ALA A 60 17.34 -0.79 -6.65
CA ALA A 60 16.48 0.38 -6.56
C ALA A 60 17.26 1.69 -6.61
N ALA A 61 18.40 1.77 -5.91
CA ALA A 61 19.27 2.93 -5.92
C ALA A 61 19.90 3.15 -7.30
N GLU A 62 20.47 2.10 -7.91
CA GLU A 62 21.13 2.15 -9.21
C GLU A 62 20.20 2.61 -10.34
N HIS A 63 18.92 2.22 -10.27
CA HIS A 63 17.93 2.53 -11.30
C HIS A 63 17.00 3.71 -10.94
N GLY A 64 17.17 4.34 -9.80
CA GLY A 64 16.29 5.42 -9.36
C GLY A 64 14.85 4.95 -9.06
N ALA A 65 14.61 3.66 -8.83
CA ALA A 65 13.29 3.08 -8.60
C ALA A 65 12.80 3.26 -7.15
N LYS A 66 11.48 3.20 -6.94
CA LYS A 66 10.87 3.00 -5.62
C LYS A 66 10.99 1.53 -5.21
N VAL A 67 10.68 1.23 -3.96
CA VAL A 67 10.64 -0.15 -3.43
C VAL A 67 9.29 -0.40 -2.79
N ASP A 68 8.67 -1.55 -3.10
CA ASP A 68 7.51 -2.08 -2.40
C ASP A 68 7.83 -3.50 -1.91
N LEU A 69 8.19 -3.62 -0.64
CA LEU A 69 8.54 -4.90 -0.04
C LEU A 69 7.36 -5.50 0.73
N HIS A 70 6.94 -6.69 0.34
CA HIS A 70 5.93 -7.48 1.05
C HIS A 70 6.56 -8.22 2.23
N LEU A 71 6.33 -7.75 3.44
CA LEU A 71 6.90 -8.31 4.67
C LEU A 71 5.86 -9.16 5.39
N HIS A 72 5.91 -10.47 5.16
CA HIS A 72 4.96 -11.45 5.71
C HIS A 72 5.47 -12.12 7.00
N GLU A 73 6.73 -11.96 7.34
CA GLU A 73 7.32 -12.55 8.55
C GLU A 73 6.75 -11.90 9.81
N PHE A 74 6.45 -12.76 10.79
CA PHE A 74 5.98 -12.35 12.12
C PHE A 74 7.12 -12.17 13.11
N GLY A 75 6.84 -11.43 14.18
CA GLY A 75 7.69 -11.35 15.35
C GLY A 75 9.13 -10.97 15.04
N SER A 76 10.08 -11.67 15.67
CA SER A 76 11.50 -11.31 15.59
C SER A 76 12.09 -11.44 14.19
N MET A 77 11.56 -12.33 13.36
CA MET A 77 12.04 -12.54 12.00
C MET A 77 11.72 -11.32 11.12
N GLY A 78 10.48 -10.83 11.17
CA GLY A 78 10.11 -9.61 10.45
C GLY A 78 10.78 -8.35 11.02
N LEU A 79 10.97 -8.26 12.34
CA LEU A 79 11.71 -7.16 12.94
C LEU A 79 13.18 -7.15 12.52
N PHE A 80 13.81 -8.32 12.37
CA PHE A 80 15.15 -8.43 11.82
C PHE A 80 15.23 -7.94 10.36
N SER A 81 14.25 -8.31 9.54
CA SER A 81 14.15 -7.80 8.16
C SER A 81 13.98 -6.29 8.13
N LEU A 82 13.19 -5.69 9.04
CA LEU A 82 13.05 -4.25 9.16
C LEU A 82 14.37 -3.57 9.53
N ASP A 83 15.13 -4.12 10.47
CA ASP A 83 16.44 -3.56 10.88
C ASP A 83 17.43 -3.55 9.70
N LEU A 84 17.47 -4.64 8.92
CA LEU A 84 18.27 -4.69 7.69
C LEU A 84 17.83 -3.63 6.66
N LEU A 85 16.51 -3.48 6.47
CA LEU A 85 15.95 -2.47 5.57
C LEU A 85 16.33 -1.06 6.00
N PHE A 86 16.16 -0.70 7.27
CA PHE A 86 16.53 0.63 7.78
C PHE A 86 18.00 0.96 7.55
N LYS A 87 18.88 -0.01 7.81
CA LYS A 87 20.31 0.14 7.55
C LYS A 87 20.60 0.40 6.07
N LYS A 88 20.02 -0.39 5.19
CA LYS A 88 20.27 -0.29 3.75
C LYS A 88 19.60 0.91 3.08
N ILE A 89 18.43 1.33 3.56
CA ILE A 89 17.78 2.57 3.12
C ILE A 89 18.68 3.79 3.42
N ARG A 90 19.32 3.83 4.60
CA ARG A 90 20.29 4.89 4.93
C ARG A 90 21.54 4.81 4.05
N GLU A 91 22.05 3.61 3.84
CA GLU A 91 23.27 3.37 3.05
C GLU A 91 23.10 3.80 1.59
N TYR A 92 21.95 3.49 0.98
CA TYR A 92 21.65 3.79 -0.42
C TYR A 92 20.86 5.08 -0.64
N ASP A 93 20.59 5.85 0.41
CA ASP A 93 19.80 7.09 0.36
C ASP A 93 18.44 6.94 -0.33
N LEU A 94 17.66 5.93 0.10
CA LEU A 94 16.35 5.61 -0.44
C LEU A 94 15.21 6.19 0.42
N ARG A 95 15.43 7.33 1.09
CA ARG A 95 14.42 8.01 1.88
C ARG A 95 13.23 8.39 1.02
N ASP A 96 12.01 8.29 1.59
CA ASP A 96 10.74 8.56 0.92
C ASP A 96 10.43 7.68 -0.30
N ARG A 97 11.19 6.61 -0.52
CA ARG A 97 11.08 5.74 -1.69
C ARG A 97 10.69 4.31 -1.36
N VAL A 98 10.48 3.99 -0.09
CA VAL A 98 10.21 2.62 0.37
C VAL A 98 8.84 2.51 1.00
N THR A 99 8.05 1.56 0.50
CA THR A 99 6.80 1.10 1.09
C THR A 99 6.99 -0.32 1.61
N ILE A 100 6.42 -0.60 2.78
CA ILE A 100 6.37 -1.96 3.34
C ILE A 100 4.93 -2.41 3.35
N SER A 101 4.63 -3.37 2.48
CA SER A 101 3.32 -3.99 2.41
C SER A 101 3.19 -5.08 3.48
N HIS A 102 2.02 -5.16 4.10
CA HIS A 102 1.63 -6.07 5.18
C HIS A 102 2.26 -5.80 6.54
N ALA A 103 3.59 -5.83 6.66
CA ALA A 103 4.34 -5.56 7.88
C ALA A 103 3.79 -6.33 9.11
N TRP A 104 3.46 -7.61 8.99
CA TRP A 104 2.78 -8.39 10.05
C TRP A 104 3.56 -8.46 11.36
N CYS A 105 4.88 -8.28 11.32
CA CYS A 105 5.70 -8.21 12.53
C CYS A 105 5.36 -7.01 13.44
N LEU A 106 4.68 -6.00 12.93
CA LEU A 106 4.24 -4.83 13.71
C LEU A 106 2.90 -5.05 14.42
N ALA A 107 2.18 -6.13 14.07
CA ALA A 107 0.91 -6.45 14.71
C ALA A 107 1.12 -6.75 16.20
N ASN A 108 0.26 -6.15 17.03
CA ASN A 108 0.24 -6.36 18.49
C ASN A 108 1.56 -6.03 19.22
N LEU A 109 2.45 -5.24 18.63
CA LEU A 109 3.63 -4.76 19.33
C LEU A 109 3.24 -3.76 20.44
N PRO A 110 3.80 -3.90 21.65
CA PRO A 110 3.64 -2.86 22.66
C PRO A 110 4.33 -1.57 22.25
N ASP A 111 3.81 -0.43 22.69
CA ASP A 111 4.31 0.90 22.32
C ASP A 111 5.82 1.06 22.56
N THR A 112 6.35 0.47 23.64
CA THR A 112 7.79 0.51 23.95
C THR A 112 8.69 -0.12 22.90
N ARG A 113 8.16 -1.09 22.14
CA ARG A 113 8.87 -1.74 21.01
C ARG A 113 8.53 -1.09 19.68
N TYR A 114 7.33 -0.54 19.56
CA TYR A 114 6.86 0.11 18.34
C TYR A 114 7.52 1.47 18.14
N GLN A 115 7.70 2.26 19.21
CA GLN A 115 8.23 3.61 19.14
C GLN A 115 9.55 3.73 18.35
N PRO A 116 10.63 2.98 18.65
CA PRO A 116 11.90 3.13 17.91
C PRO A 116 11.76 2.75 16.43
N ILE A 117 10.83 1.84 16.10
CA ILE A 117 10.53 1.48 14.72
C ILE A 117 9.80 2.64 14.03
N ALA A 118 8.82 3.24 14.70
CA ALA A 118 8.08 4.39 14.19
C ALA A 118 8.99 5.61 13.93
N GLU A 119 9.94 5.86 14.83
CA GLU A 119 10.96 6.90 14.65
C GLU A 119 11.82 6.64 13.40
N ALA A 120 12.21 5.38 13.15
CA ALA A 120 12.92 5.01 11.93
C ALA A 120 12.03 5.15 10.67
N PHE A 121 10.74 4.79 10.76
CA PHE A 121 9.79 5.01 9.66
C PHE A 121 9.66 6.49 9.31
N GLN A 122 9.57 7.37 10.31
CA GLN A 122 9.49 8.82 10.11
C GLN A 122 10.80 9.37 9.51
N GLU A 123 11.96 9.04 10.09
CA GLU A 123 13.28 9.47 9.61
C GLU A 123 13.51 9.10 8.14
N LEU A 124 13.11 7.89 7.77
CA LEU A 124 13.36 7.31 6.45
C LEU A 124 12.20 7.53 5.47
N GLY A 125 11.10 8.13 5.93
CA GLY A 125 9.92 8.36 5.12
C GLY A 125 9.28 7.07 4.61
N ILE A 126 9.28 6.00 5.41
CA ILE A 126 8.68 4.71 5.04
C ILE A 126 7.18 4.73 5.26
N GLY A 127 6.40 4.16 4.35
CA GLY A 127 4.97 3.95 4.50
C GLY A 127 4.59 2.47 4.67
N ILE A 128 3.45 2.22 5.29
CA ILE A 128 2.85 0.89 5.43
C ILE A 128 1.59 0.83 4.58
N ILE A 129 1.43 -0.25 3.80
CA ILE A 129 0.17 -0.63 3.15
C ILE A 129 -0.29 -1.97 3.71
N THR A 130 -1.56 -2.08 4.10
CA THR A 130 -2.18 -3.35 4.48
C THR A 130 -3.40 -3.65 3.63
N HIS A 131 -3.62 -4.93 3.33
CA HIS A 131 -4.87 -5.39 2.70
C HIS A 131 -5.90 -5.85 3.72
N VAL A 132 -5.59 -5.71 5.02
CA VAL A 132 -6.47 -6.10 6.12
C VAL A 132 -6.86 -7.59 6.04
N PRO A 133 -5.90 -8.51 6.19
CA PRO A 133 -6.18 -9.95 6.11
C PRO A 133 -7.02 -10.39 7.31
N GLY A 134 -8.14 -11.09 7.06
CA GLY A 134 -9.03 -11.54 8.14
C GLY A 134 -8.50 -12.74 8.93
N HIS A 135 -7.43 -13.37 8.47
CA HIS A 135 -6.90 -14.63 9.03
C HIS A 135 -5.59 -14.48 9.82
N VAL A 136 -4.94 -13.32 9.74
CA VAL A 136 -3.72 -13.01 10.49
C VAL A 136 -3.79 -11.59 11.07
N PRO A 137 -3.09 -11.32 12.18
CA PRO A 137 -2.99 -9.97 12.73
C PRO A 137 -2.28 -9.01 11.74
N PHE A 138 -2.65 -7.74 11.76
CA PHE A 138 -2.08 -6.69 10.93
C PHE A 138 -1.72 -5.45 11.76
N PRO A 139 -0.87 -4.54 11.26
CA PRO A 139 -0.47 -3.33 11.97
C PRO A 139 -1.67 -2.46 12.38
N SER A 140 -1.65 -1.95 13.62
CA SER A 140 -2.74 -1.13 14.14
C SER A 140 -2.71 0.28 13.54
N LEU A 141 -3.83 0.70 12.93
CA LEU A 141 -4.00 2.07 12.42
C LEU A 141 -3.91 3.12 13.54
N LYS A 142 -4.53 2.84 14.72
CA LYS A 142 -4.45 3.77 15.86
C LYS A 142 -3.02 3.93 16.37
N GLN A 143 -2.25 2.85 16.39
CA GLN A 143 -0.84 2.91 16.78
C GLN A 143 -0.02 3.68 15.74
N ALA A 144 -0.19 3.38 14.44
CA ALA A 144 0.46 4.13 13.36
C ALA A 144 0.12 5.64 13.42
N ARG A 145 -1.15 5.99 13.65
CA ARG A 145 -1.59 7.38 13.82
C ARG A 145 -0.95 8.07 15.02
N ARG A 146 -0.90 7.38 16.19
CA ARG A 146 -0.27 7.91 17.40
C ARG A 146 1.20 8.26 17.17
N TRP A 147 1.91 7.40 16.47
CA TRP A 147 3.32 7.53 16.18
C TRP A 147 3.61 8.15 14.80
N GLN A 148 2.64 8.77 14.16
CA GLN A 148 2.76 9.50 12.89
C GLN A 148 3.43 8.69 11.76
N VAL A 149 3.23 7.38 11.73
CA VAL A 149 3.66 6.51 10.64
C VAL A 149 2.67 6.61 9.49
N ARG A 150 3.14 6.80 8.27
CA ARG A 150 2.30 6.78 7.06
C ARG A 150 1.66 5.40 6.91
N TYR A 151 0.34 5.36 6.80
CA TYR A 151 -0.43 4.12 6.78
C TYR A 151 -1.55 4.21 5.76
N GLY A 152 -1.58 3.26 4.85
CA GLY A 152 -2.60 3.13 3.83
C GLY A 152 -3.22 1.74 3.79
N VAL A 153 -4.24 1.61 2.96
CA VAL A 153 -4.96 0.35 2.70
C VAL A 153 -4.94 0.07 1.21
N GLY A 154 -4.73 -1.19 0.85
CA GLY A 154 -4.79 -1.69 -0.53
C GLY A 154 -5.68 -2.92 -0.64
N THR A 155 -6.12 -3.27 -1.83
CA THR A 155 -6.96 -4.45 -2.06
C THR A 155 -6.16 -5.74 -2.02
N ASP A 156 -4.87 -5.69 -2.37
CA ASP A 156 -4.04 -6.86 -2.65
C ASP A 156 -4.71 -7.74 -3.71
N ASN A 157 -5.11 -8.93 -3.37
CA ASN A 157 -5.72 -9.88 -4.29
C ASN A 157 -7.24 -9.65 -4.45
N MET A 158 -7.74 -9.76 -5.66
CA MET A 158 -9.17 -9.72 -5.98
C MET A 158 -9.54 -10.91 -6.87
N ARG A 159 -10.32 -11.86 -6.32
CA ARG A 159 -10.87 -13.02 -7.05
C ARG A 159 -9.85 -13.72 -7.94
N ASN A 160 -8.72 -14.09 -7.38
CA ASN A 160 -7.62 -14.77 -8.05
C ASN A 160 -7.29 -16.11 -7.38
N LEU A 161 -6.14 -16.72 -7.74
CA LEU A 161 -5.72 -18.02 -7.19
C LEU A 161 -5.37 -17.99 -5.69
N TRP A 162 -5.18 -16.80 -5.08
CA TRP A 162 -4.91 -16.65 -3.65
C TRP A 162 -6.18 -16.60 -2.82
N GLY A 163 -7.29 -16.13 -3.41
CA GLY A 163 -8.56 -16.07 -2.71
C GLY A 163 -9.74 -15.63 -3.58
N PRO A 164 -10.96 -16.11 -3.24
CA PRO A 164 -12.16 -15.81 -4.02
C PRO A 164 -12.79 -14.45 -3.65
N TYR A 165 -12.23 -13.76 -2.68
CA TYR A 165 -12.79 -12.54 -2.11
C TYR A 165 -12.29 -11.29 -2.83
N GLY A 166 -12.92 -10.18 -2.50
CA GLY A 166 -12.56 -8.83 -2.94
C GLY A 166 -13.46 -8.33 -4.05
N MET A 167 -13.85 -7.09 -3.89
CA MET A 167 -14.47 -6.26 -4.91
C MET A 167 -13.50 -5.13 -5.26
N ASN A 168 -13.68 -4.53 -6.41
CA ASN A 168 -12.88 -3.40 -6.84
C ASN A 168 -13.34 -2.08 -6.18
N ASP A 169 -13.72 -2.16 -4.90
CA ASP A 169 -14.17 -1.03 -4.10
C ASP A 169 -13.32 -0.94 -2.82
N MET A 170 -12.52 0.10 -2.72
CA MET A 170 -11.66 0.33 -1.56
C MET A 170 -12.44 0.49 -0.24
N ARG A 171 -13.73 0.85 -0.29
CA ARG A 171 -14.57 0.92 0.91
C ARG A 171 -14.73 -0.44 1.58
N GLU A 172 -14.74 -1.54 0.81
CA GLU A 172 -14.75 -2.90 1.38
C GLU A 172 -13.54 -3.11 2.32
N ARG A 173 -12.35 -2.73 1.87
CA ARG A 173 -11.12 -2.88 2.68
C ARG A 173 -11.08 -1.95 3.88
N VAL A 174 -11.56 -0.73 3.70
CA VAL A 174 -11.68 0.25 4.79
C VAL A 174 -12.72 -0.21 5.83
N MET A 175 -13.84 -0.78 5.39
CA MET A 175 -14.86 -1.35 6.27
C MET A 175 -14.30 -2.54 7.05
N LEU A 176 -13.55 -3.45 6.39
CA LEU A 176 -12.87 -4.55 7.06
C LEU A 176 -11.84 -4.05 8.08
N LEU A 177 -11.08 -3.01 7.75
CA LEU A 177 -10.16 -2.37 8.69
C LEU A 177 -10.90 -1.87 9.94
N ALA A 178 -11.99 -1.15 9.74
CA ALA A 178 -12.79 -0.62 10.85
C ALA A 178 -13.40 -1.75 11.69
N TYR A 179 -13.98 -2.76 11.05
CA TYR A 179 -14.63 -3.89 11.70
C TYR A 179 -13.64 -4.74 12.52
N LEU A 180 -12.51 -5.13 11.92
CA LEU A 180 -11.50 -5.97 12.58
C LEU A 180 -10.67 -5.20 13.62
N SER A 181 -10.67 -3.87 13.57
CA SER A 181 -10.05 -3.00 14.57
C SER A 181 -11.02 -2.62 15.72
N ASP A 182 -12.24 -3.14 15.72
CA ASP A 182 -13.31 -2.80 16.69
C ASP A 182 -13.57 -1.28 16.76
N PHE A 183 -13.58 -0.60 15.63
CA PHE A 183 -13.88 0.82 15.53
C PHE A 183 -15.40 1.04 15.64
N ARG A 184 -15.83 1.78 16.66
CA ARG A 184 -17.24 1.96 16.96
C ARG A 184 -17.69 3.43 17.02
N ARG A 185 -16.74 4.35 17.07
CA ARG A 185 -17.01 5.78 17.12
C ARG A 185 -16.89 6.37 15.73
N ARG A 186 -17.60 7.46 15.49
CA ARG A 186 -17.56 8.19 14.22
C ARG A 186 -16.12 8.58 13.83
N GLU A 187 -15.35 9.09 14.79
CA GLU A 187 -13.96 9.51 14.57
C GLU A 187 -13.06 8.35 14.16
N ASP A 188 -13.30 7.15 14.70
CA ASP A 188 -12.57 5.94 14.33
C ASP A 188 -12.92 5.49 12.90
N LEU A 189 -14.21 5.58 12.52
CA LEU A 189 -14.66 5.24 11.16
C LEU A 189 -14.11 6.24 10.13
N GLU A 190 -14.09 7.53 10.46
CA GLU A 190 -13.50 8.56 9.61
C GLU A 190 -11.97 8.37 9.49
N LEU A 191 -11.29 7.98 10.58
CA LEU A 191 -9.86 7.62 10.54
C LEU A 191 -9.60 6.42 9.62
N ALA A 192 -10.45 5.39 9.66
CA ALA A 192 -10.34 4.26 8.75
C ALA A 192 -10.57 4.68 7.29
N TYR A 193 -11.55 5.56 7.05
CA TYR A 193 -11.83 6.10 5.72
C TYR A 193 -10.62 6.89 5.19
N ASP A 194 -10.00 7.72 6.02
CA ASP A 194 -8.79 8.45 5.66
C ASP A 194 -7.61 7.53 5.33
N ALA A 195 -7.48 6.37 5.98
CA ALA A 195 -6.44 5.39 5.65
C ALA A 195 -6.57 4.84 4.22
N GLY A 196 -7.81 4.66 3.72
CA GLY A 196 -8.08 4.21 2.33
C GLY A 196 -8.04 5.32 1.28
N THR A 197 -7.87 6.58 1.68
CA THR A 197 -7.84 7.76 0.81
C THR A 197 -6.53 8.52 0.98
N TYR A 198 -6.50 9.54 1.83
CA TYR A 198 -5.32 10.36 2.09
C TYR A 198 -4.11 9.56 2.62
N GLY A 199 -4.37 8.53 3.43
CA GLY A 199 -3.34 7.64 3.94
C GLY A 199 -2.65 6.86 2.82
N SER A 200 -3.44 6.20 1.97
CA SER A 200 -2.91 5.47 0.80
C SER A 200 -2.18 6.42 -0.17
N ALA A 201 -2.75 7.60 -0.45
CA ALA A 201 -2.12 8.61 -1.29
C ALA A 201 -0.77 9.08 -0.72
N SER A 202 -0.70 9.30 0.61
CA SER A 202 0.55 9.66 1.30
C SER A 202 1.61 8.57 1.19
N VAL A 203 1.23 7.29 1.33
CA VAL A 203 2.17 6.17 1.20
C VAL A 203 2.67 6.04 -0.24
N LEU A 204 1.80 6.22 -1.24
CA LEU A 204 2.16 6.19 -2.66
C LEU A 204 2.97 7.42 -3.11
N GLY A 205 3.02 8.47 -2.27
CA GLY A 205 3.71 9.71 -2.61
C GLY A 205 2.98 10.53 -3.68
N LEU A 206 1.65 10.64 -3.58
CA LEU A 206 0.79 11.42 -4.49
C LEU A 206 0.56 12.82 -3.91
N PRO A 207 1.30 13.86 -4.32
CA PRO A 207 1.20 15.20 -3.73
C PRO A 207 -0.09 15.92 -4.11
N ASP A 208 -0.63 15.63 -5.31
CA ASP A 208 -1.77 16.32 -5.89
C ASP A 208 -3.11 15.60 -5.63
N TYR A 209 -3.16 14.77 -4.58
CA TYR A 209 -4.35 14.04 -4.16
C TYR A 209 -5.12 14.80 -3.09
N GLY A 210 -6.42 14.99 -3.30
CA GLY A 210 -7.32 15.57 -2.30
C GLY A 210 -8.35 16.53 -2.89
N LEU A 211 -9.06 17.25 -1.99
CA LEU A 211 -10.10 18.21 -2.35
C LEU A 211 -9.63 19.67 -2.22
N SER A 212 -8.34 19.89 -2.02
CA SER A 212 -7.77 21.24 -1.94
C SER A 212 -7.52 21.84 -3.33
N GLU A 213 -7.46 23.15 -3.41
CA GLU A 213 -7.03 23.85 -4.63
C GLU A 213 -5.63 23.39 -5.05
N GLY A 214 -5.44 23.13 -6.34
CA GLY A 214 -4.20 22.60 -6.92
C GLY A 214 -4.15 21.08 -7.02
N CYS A 215 -5.04 20.35 -6.34
CA CYS A 215 -5.17 18.89 -6.52
C CYS A 215 -5.94 18.54 -7.80
N TRP A 216 -5.69 17.35 -8.32
CA TRP A 216 -6.50 16.79 -9.39
C TRP A 216 -7.96 16.68 -8.94
N ALA A 217 -8.90 17.01 -9.81
CA ALA A 217 -10.33 16.81 -9.57
C ALA A 217 -10.71 15.32 -9.75
N ASP A 218 -10.15 14.47 -8.89
CA ASP A 218 -10.44 13.04 -8.79
C ASP A 218 -11.36 12.84 -7.59
N MET A 219 -12.64 12.61 -7.81
CA MET A 219 -13.65 12.62 -6.76
C MET A 219 -14.67 11.50 -6.95
N VAL A 220 -15.14 10.96 -5.82
CA VAL A 220 -16.31 10.09 -5.77
C VAL A 220 -17.37 10.73 -4.90
N VAL A 221 -18.57 10.91 -5.42
CA VAL A 221 -19.70 11.50 -4.69
C VAL A 221 -20.69 10.42 -4.32
N PHE A 222 -20.97 10.30 -3.02
CA PHE A 222 -21.93 9.36 -2.48
C PHE A 222 -23.20 10.09 -1.99
N PRO A 223 -24.41 9.50 -2.14
CA PRO A 223 -25.67 10.08 -1.66
C PRO A 223 -25.87 9.83 -0.15
N VAL A 224 -24.93 10.30 0.67
CA VAL A 224 -24.93 10.12 2.13
C VAL A 224 -24.48 11.40 2.84
N GLU A 225 -24.78 11.52 4.12
CA GLU A 225 -24.49 12.73 4.89
C GLU A 225 -22.99 12.93 5.20
N ASN A 226 -22.25 11.84 5.38
CA ASN A 226 -20.85 11.91 5.79
C ASN A 226 -20.07 10.63 5.42
N ARG A 227 -18.74 10.66 5.64
CA ARG A 227 -17.82 9.56 5.29
C ARG A 227 -18.11 8.28 6.07
N ALA A 228 -18.52 8.38 7.34
CA ALA A 228 -18.89 7.20 8.13
C ALA A 228 -20.13 6.50 7.56
N CYS A 229 -21.14 7.26 7.10
CA CYS A 229 -22.30 6.71 6.41
C CYS A 229 -21.89 6.07 5.07
N ALA A 230 -20.99 6.69 4.30
CA ALA A 230 -20.49 6.09 3.07
C ALA A 230 -19.82 4.72 3.29
N LEU A 231 -19.16 4.55 4.43
CA LEU A 231 -18.53 3.30 4.82
C LEU A 231 -19.53 2.23 5.28
N LEU A 232 -20.47 2.62 6.16
CA LEU A 232 -21.39 1.68 6.81
C LEU A 232 -22.55 1.25 5.92
N GLU A 233 -23.08 2.17 5.10
CA GLU A 233 -24.25 1.93 4.25
C GLU A 233 -23.85 1.35 2.89
N GLY A 234 -22.60 1.57 2.46
CA GLY A 234 -22.06 1.06 1.19
C GLY A 234 -22.84 1.52 -0.06
N PRO A 235 -23.30 2.79 -0.15
CA PRO A 235 -24.16 3.21 -1.25
C PRO A 235 -23.44 3.16 -2.59
N MET A 236 -24.20 3.00 -3.67
CA MET A 236 -23.67 3.17 -5.02
C MET A 236 -23.15 4.61 -5.18
N PRO A 237 -21.96 4.82 -5.75
CA PRO A 237 -21.50 6.16 -6.08
C PRO A 237 -22.46 6.85 -7.06
N ARG A 238 -22.87 8.07 -6.73
CA ARG A 238 -23.70 8.87 -7.63
C ARG A 238 -22.88 9.44 -8.80
N PHE A 239 -21.68 9.91 -8.51
CA PHE A 239 -20.76 10.41 -9.51
C PHE A 239 -19.34 9.93 -9.23
N VAL A 240 -18.62 9.55 -10.30
CA VAL A 240 -17.17 9.32 -10.29
C VAL A 240 -16.55 10.29 -11.29
N ILE A 241 -15.64 11.09 -10.81
CA ILE A 241 -14.99 12.15 -11.58
C ILE A 241 -13.49 11.85 -11.59
N LYS A 242 -12.90 11.83 -12.78
CA LYS A 242 -11.46 11.65 -12.99
C LYS A 242 -10.89 12.85 -13.73
N ARG A 243 -9.96 13.57 -13.12
CA ARG A 243 -9.34 14.80 -13.68
C ARG A 243 -10.38 15.80 -14.19
N GLY A 244 -11.47 15.99 -13.43
CA GLY A 244 -12.56 16.88 -13.79
C GLY A 244 -13.57 16.33 -14.79
N VAL A 245 -13.38 15.14 -15.33
CA VAL A 245 -14.29 14.48 -16.27
C VAL A 245 -15.19 13.50 -15.54
N LEU A 246 -16.50 13.60 -15.75
CA LEU A 246 -17.46 12.63 -15.23
C LEU A 246 -17.30 11.30 -15.98
N VAL A 247 -16.76 10.27 -15.31
CA VAL A 247 -16.47 8.97 -15.91
C VAL A 247 -17.52 7.90 -15.58
N ALA A 248 -18.27 8.07 -14.47
CA ALA A 248 -19.41 7.21 -14.16
C ALA A 248 -20.50 7.99 -13.41
N ARG A 249 -21.76 7.58 -13.62
CA ARG A 249 -22.96 8.07 -12.95
C ARG A 249 -23.83 6.90 -12.53
N ASP A 250 -24.25 6.87 -11.26
CA ASP A 250 -25.16 5.85 -10.71
C ASP A 250 -24.71 4.41 -11.03
N GLY A 251 -23.39 4.17 -11.06
CA GLY A 251 -22.76 2.87 -11.31
C GLY A 251 -22.52 2.53 -12.79
N GLU A 252 -22.93 3.37 -13.73
CA GLU A 252 -22.73 3.16 -15.16
C GLU A 252 -21.64 4.11 -15.72
N LEU A 253 -20.82 3.60 -16.63
CA LEU A 253 -19.83 4.41 -17.33
C LEU A 253 -20.51 5.42 -18.25
N THR A 254 -19.94 6.62 -18.36
CA THR A 254 -20.39 7.63 -19.30
C THR A 254 -19.69 7.47 -20.65
N ASP A 255 -20.18 8.17 -21.67
CA ASP A 255 -19.57 8.22 -23.02
C ASP A 255 -18.15 8.80 -23.03
N ALA A 256 -17.73 9.42 -21.93
CA ALA A 256 -16.34 9.90 -21.76
C ALA A 256 -15.32 8.78 -21.57
N VAL A 257 -15.78 7.56 -21.26
CA VAL A 257 -14.92 6.38 -21.10
C VAL A 257 -15.00 5.55 -22.39
N PRO A 258 -13.86 5.36 -23.10
CA PRO A 258 -13.89 4.52 -24.30
C PRO A 258 -14.25 3.08 -23.95
N PRO A 259 -14.93 2.36 -24.83
CA PRO A 259 -15.23 0.95 -24.61
C PRO A 259 -13.92 0.16 -24.41
N CYS A 260 -14.00 -0.90 -23.59
CA CYS A 260 -12.87 -1.81 -23.41
C CYS A 260 -12.49 -2.40 -24.77
N PRO A 261 -11.22 -2.37 -25.19
CA PRO A 261 -10.79 -3.07 -26.39
C PRO A 261 -11.06 -4.57 -26.23
N GLU A 262 -11.60 -5.20 -27.28
CA GLU A 262 -11.91 -6.64 -27.34
C GLU A 262 -10.64 -7.53 -27.23
#